data_41683890cc6cd7481a4f8a1c077c2e06
#
_entry.id   41683890cc6cd7481a4f8a1c077c2e06
#
_cell.length_a   1.000
_cell.length_b   1.000
_cell.length_c   1.000
_cell.angle_alpha   90.00
_cell.angle_beta   90.00
_cell.angle_gamma   90.00
#
_symmetry.space_group_name_H-M   'P 1'
#
loop_
_entity.id
_entity.type
_entity.pdbx_description
1 polymer ?
#
loop_
_entity_poly.entity_id
_entity_poly.type
_entity_poly.pdbx_seq_one_letter_code
_entity_poly.pdbx_strand_id
1 'polypeptide(L)'
;SQNEQDSRHYAEAAKIPMLEPSDSEECKNFTKLAYTISETFDAPAFLRLSTRVSHSQSLVELEEPEEVALKPYEKDAAKYVMMPANAIKRHVVVEERMRKLAEYAETCPINRVESKGNKIGVISAGIAYLYAKEALGDQVDYCKLGMIYPMPKQMLLDFAAQHETVYVIEELDP
;
A
#
# COMPACT_ATOMS: atom_id res chain seq x y z
N SER A 1 2.99 -15.78 15.13
CA SER A 1 1.82 -15.96 16.00
C SER A 1 0.96 -17.09 15.47
N GLN A 2 0.16 -17.69 16.34
CA GLN A 2 -0.75 -18.76 15.95
C GLN A 2 -2.09 -18.23 15.44
N ASN A 3 -2.40 -16.96 15.75
CA ASN A 3 -3.59 -16.28 15.29
C ASN A 3 -3.16 -15.16 14.35
N GLU A 4 -3.67 -15.20 13.15
CA GLU A 4 -3.48 -14.13 12.20
C GLU A 4 -4.31 -12.91 12.62
N GLN A 5 -3.70 -11.74 12.55
CA GLN A 5 -4.34 -10.48 12.88
C GLN A 5 -4.29 -9.59 11.65
N ASP A 6 -5.37 -8.84 11.42
CA ASP A 6 -5.35 -7.86 10.34
C ASP A 6 -4.49 -6.65 10.72
N SER A 7 -3.28 -6.62 10.17
CA SER A 7 -2.33 -5.55 10.43
C SER A 7 -2.69 -4.22 9.77
N ARG A 8 -3.73 -4.17 8.90
CA ARG A 8 -4.22 -2.93 8.26
C ARG A 8 -4.71 -1.93 9.30
N HIS A 9 -5.34 -2.42 10.38
CA HIS A 9 -5.76 -1.58 11.51
C HIS A 9 -4.59 -0.87 12.20
N TYR A 10 -3.39 -1.47 12.21
CA TYR A 10 -2.20 -0.81 12.76
C TYR A 10 -1.72 0.35 11.89
N ALA A 11 -1.84 0.24 10.57
CA ALA A 11 -1.50 1.34 9.66
C ALA A 11 -2.41 2.54 9.88
N GLU A 12 -3.72 2.30 10.01
CA GLU A 12 -4.71 3.33 10.29
C GLU A 12 -4.45 4.00 11.64
N ALA A 13 -4.31 3.21 12.71
CA ALA A 13 -4.07 3.71 14.06
C ALA A 13 -2.74 4.49 14.17
N ALA A 14 -1.70 4.03 13.50
CA ALA A 14 -0.39 4.68 13.49
C ALA A 14 -0.29 5.84 12.49
N LYS A 15 -1.26 6.00 11.57
CA LYS A 15 -1.22 6.99 10.47
C LYS A 15 0.03 6.85 9.62
N ILE A 16 0.32 5.62 9.19
CA ILE A 16 1.50 5.24 8.43
C ILE A 16 1.06 4.56 7.14
N PRO A 17 1.59 4.93 5.95
CA PRO A 17 1.25 4.28 4.70
C PRO A 17 1.59 2.79 4.72
N MET A 18 0.74 1.99 4.10
CA MET A 18 0.92 0.54 4.01
C MET A 18 0.83 0.07 2.57
N LEU A 19 1.83 -0.72 2.18
CA LEU A 19 1.94 -1.36 0.89
C LEU A 19 1.76 -2.87 1.06
N GLU A 20 1.07 -3.50 0.11
CA GLU A 20 0.77 -4.93 0.15
C GLU A 20 1.12 -5.61 -1.17
N PRO A 21 2.30 -6.24 -1.26
CA PRO A 21 2.72 -6.97 -2.44
C PRO A 21 1.98 -8.30 -2.57
N SER A 22 1.80 -8.76 -3.81
CA SER A 22 1.16 -10.03 -4.13
C SER A 22 2.14 -11.18 -4.39
N ASP A 23 3.40 -10.87 -4.70
CA ASP A 23 4.43 -11.87 -5.01
C ASP A 23 5.84 -11.37 -4.65
N SER A 24 6.88 -12.17 -4.95
CA SER A 24 8.26 -11.85 -4.61
C SER A 24 8.81 -10.65 -5.40
N GLU A 25 8.40 -10.47 -6.66
CA GLU A 25 8.83 -9.33 -7.47
C GLU A 25 8.25 -8.04 -6.90
N GLU A 26 6.97 -8.05 -6.55
CA GLU A 26 6.36 -6.90 -5.87
C GLU A 26 6.94 -6.66 -4.48
N CYS A 27 7.33 -7.71 -3.72
CA CYS A 27 8.04 -7.53 -2.46
C CYS A 27 9.31 -6.70 -2.63
N LYS A 28 10.13 -7.00 -3.64
CA LYS A 28 11.33 -6.24 -3.97
C LYS A 28 10.99 -4.80 -4.36
N ASN A 29 10.09 -4.64 -5.35
CA ASN A 29 9.77 -3.34 -5.93
C ASN A 29 9.05 -2.42 -4.93
N PHE A 30 8.13 -2.97 -4.13
CA PHE A 30 7.42 -2.20 -3.11
C PHE A 30 8.33 -1.81 -1.95
N THR A 31 9.34 -2.64 -1.62
CA THR A 31 10.36 -2.25 -0.65
C THR A 31 11.12 -1.03 -1.13
N LYS A 32 11.57 -1.02 -2.39
CA LYS A 32 12.23 0.14 -3.00
C LYS A 32 11.33 1.39 -2.97
N LEU A 33 10.07 1.24 -3.38
CA LEU A 33 9.09 2.31 -3.35
C LEU A 33 8.79 2.81 -1.93
N ALA A 34 8.75 1.91 -0.92
CA ALA A 34 8.53 2.26 0.46
C ALA A 34 9.59 3.24 0.99
N TYR A 35 10.86 3.06 0.62
CA TYR A 35 11.91 4.04 0.93
C TYR A 35 11.65 5.39 0.26
N THR A 36 11.25 5.40 -1.01
CA THR A 36 10.91 6.64 -1.73
C THR A 36 9.75 7.38 -1.05
N ILE A 37 8.69 6.66 -0.67
CA ILE A 37 7.55 7.22 0.06
C ILE A 37 8.00 7.76 1.41
N SER A 38 8.79 6.98 2.16
CA SER A 38 9.31 7.35 3.46
C SER A 38 10.10 8.65 3.42
N GLU A 39 11.01 8.78 2.46
CA GLU A 39 11.82 9.98 2.27
C GLU A 39 11.01 11.20 1.79
N THR A 40 10.01 10.97 0.96
CA THR A 40 9.18 12.05 0.40
C THR A 40 8.22 12.61 1.44
N PHE A 41 7.62 11.74 2.25
CA PHE A 41 6.59 12.14 3.21
C PHE A 41 7.07 12.22 4.65
N ASP A 42 8.36 11.98 4.91
CA ASP A 42 8.97 12.02 6.25
C ASP A 42 8.20 11.12 7.24
N ALA A 43 7.94 9.88 6.84
CA ALA A 43 7.21 8.90 7.61
C ALA A 43 7.76 7.49 7.35
N PRO A 44 7.76 6.57 8.32
CA PRO A 44 7.97 5.17 8.00
C PRO A 44 6.86 4.66 7.08
N ALA A 45 7.09 3.56 6.38
CA ALA A 45 6.09 2.87 5.60
C ALA A 45 6.00 1.41 6.05
N PHE A 46 4.79 0.87 6.13
CA PHE A 46 4.59 -0.57 6.34
C PHE A 46 4.64 -1.32 5.01
N LEU A 47 5.30 -2.47 5.03
CA LEU A 47 5.17 -3.48 4.00
C LEU A 47 4.46 -4.68 4.62
N ARG A 48 3.20 -4.91 4.24
CA ARG A 48 2.38 -6.01 4.75
C ARG A 48 2.63 -7.24 3.91
N LEU A 49 3.13 -8.28 4.54
CA LEU A 49 3.30 -9.58 3.92
C LEU A 49 2.33 -10.57 4.56
N SER A 50 1.50 -11.21 3.74
CA SER A 50 0.70 -12.34 4.21
C SER A 50 1.58 -13.59 4.37
N THR A 51 1.10 -14.57 5.12
CA THR A 51 1.76 -15.86 5.28
C THR A 51 2.05 -16.51 3.94
N ARG A 52 1.11 -16.44 3.00
CA ARG A 52 1.26 -17.03 1.66
C ARG A 52 2.37 -16.38 0.86
N VAL A 53 2.41 -15.04 0.82
CA VAL A 53 3.48 -14.30 0.13
C VAL A 53 4.84 -14.60 0.77
N SER A 54 4.92 -14.64 2.11
CA SER A 54 6.15 -14.92 2.84
C SER A 54 6.72 -16.32 2.60
N HIS A 55 5.87 -17.30 2.31
CA HIS A 55 6.25 -18.69 2.02
C HIS A 55 6.30 -19.02 0.53
N SER A 56 5.86 -18.12 -0.33
CA SER A 56 5.89 -18.31 -1.79
C SER A 56 7.30 -18.13 -2.34
N GLN A 57 7.50 -18.66 -3.53
CA GLN A 57 8.70 -18.42 -4.34
C GLN A 57 8.24 -18.07 -5.75
N SER A 58 8.76 -16.97 -6.29
CA SER A 58 8.52 -16.57 -7.66
C SER A 58 9.81 -15.99 -8.28
N LEU A 59 9.80 -15.82 -9.59
CA LEU A 59 10.92 -15.20 -10.29
C LEU A 59 11.01 -13.72 -9.92
N VAL A 60 12.23 -13.25 -9.69
CA VAL A 60 12.54 -11.86 -9.37
C VAL A 60 13.65 -11.40 -10.32
N GLU A 61 13.41 -10.30 -11.01
CA GLU A 61 14.44 -9.65 -11.82
C GLU A 61 15.41 -8.90 -10.91
N LEU A 62 16.70 -9.19 -11.04
CA LEU A 62 17.74 -8.48 -10.30
C LEU A 62 18.11 -7.21 -11.04
N GLU A 63 18.23 -6.13 -10.29
CA GLU A 63 18.67 -4.82 -10.77
C GLU A 63 19.99 -4.44 -10.09
N GLU A 64 20.77 -3.58 -10.75
CA GLU A 64 21.94 -3.00 -10.11
C GLU A 64 21.53 -2.09 -8.95
N PRO A 65 22.30 -2.08 -7.85
CA PRO A 65 22.02 -1.21 -6.71
C PRO A 65 22.07 0.27 -7.13
N GLU A 66 21.10 1.05 -6.68
CA GLU A 66 21.13 2.50 -6.82
C GLU A 66 21.95 3.12 -5.69
N GLU A 67 22.98 3.89 -6.04
CA GLU A 67 23.71 4.68 -5.07
C GLU A 67 22.89 5.91 -4.68
N VAL A 68 22.61 6.04 -3.39
CA VAL A 68 21.90 7.18 -2.83
C VAL A 68 22.86 7.99 -1.96
N ALA A 69 22.91 9.30 -2.20
CA ALA A 69 23.71 10.21 -1.37
C ALA A 69 23.22 10.21 0.07
N LEU A 70 24.15 10.01 1.00
CA LEU A 70 23.84 10.08 2.42
C LEU A 70 23.47 11.51 2.81
N LYS A 71 22.30 11.68 3.43
CA LYS A 71 21.89 12.96 3.99
C LYS A 71 22.66 13.21 5.30
N PRO A 72 23.14 14.45 5.53
CA PRO A 72 23.77 14.78 6.81
C PRO A 72 22.75 14.65 7.94
N TYR A 73 23.23 14.19 9.09
CA TYR A 73 22.40 14.15 10.29
C TYR A 73 22.19 15.55 10.85
N GLU A 74 20.94 15.97 10.95
CA GLU A 74 20.54 17.21 11.58
C GLU A 74 19.81 16.91 12.89
N LYS A 75 20.33 17.46 14.00
CA LYS A 75 19.70 17.30 15.30
C LYS A 75 18.48 18.20 15.42
N ASP A 76 17.29 17.60 15.51
CA ASP A 76 16.03 18.32 15.75
C ASP A 76 15.26 17.67 16.91
N ALA A 77 15.46 18.21 18.12
CA ALA A 77 14.79 17.71 19.31
C ALA A 77 13.26 17.96 19.29
N ALA A 78 12.81 19.02 18.63
CA ALA A 78 11.38 19.30 18.53
C ALA A 78 10.66 18.28 17.63
N LYS A 79 11.37 17.73 16.65
CA LYS A 79 10.86 16.70 15.75
C LYS A 79 10.94 15.29 16.34
N TYR A 80 12.05 14.95 17.00
CA TYR A 80 12.36 13.57 17.36
C TYR A 80 12.13 13.23 18.85
N VAL A 81 11.97 14.22 19.72
CA VAL A 81 11.69 13.99 21.13
C VAL A 81 10.22 14.30 21.43
N MET A 82 9.42 13.25 21.60
CA MET A 82 7.96 13.37 21.74
C MET A 82 7.52 13.73 23.16
N MET A 83 8.01 14.86 23.68
CA MET A 83 7.41 15.50 24.85
C MET A 83 5.99 15.98 24.50
N PRO A 84 5.05 16.04 25.45
CA PRO A 84 3.66 16.43 25.17
C PRO A 84 3.52 17.72 24.36
N ALA A 85 4.31 18.73 24.67
CA ALA A 85 4.30 20.01 23.95
C ALA A 85 4.77 19.87 22.48
N ASN A 86 5.70 18.98 22.20
CA ASN A 86 6.17 18.69 20.85
C ASN A 86 5.13 17.80 20.10
N ALA A 87 4.60 16.79 20.80
CA ALA A 87 3.61 15.87 20.23
C ALA A 87 2.37 16.60 19.71
N ILE A 88 1.85 17.59 20.44
CA ILE A 88 0.71 18.41 19.99
C ILE A 88 1.00 19.06 18.64
N LYS A 89 2.17 19.65 18.47
CA LYS A 89 2.57 20.31 17.20
C LYS A 89 2.82 19.27 16.09
N ARG A 90 3.45 18.16 16.43
CA ARG A 90 3.73 17.08 15.47
C ARG A 90 2.46 16.39 14.97
N HIS A 91 1.42 16.32 15.78
CA HIS A 91 0.15 15.73 15.36
C HIS A 91 -0.47 16.49 14.18
N VAL A 92 -0.40 17.82 14.18
CA VAL A 92 -0.86 18.63 13.03
C VAL A 92 -0.08 18.26 11.75
N VAL A 93 1.23 18.06 11.86
CA VAL A 93 2.07 17.63 10.73
C VAL A 93 1.69 16.23 10.25
N VAL A 94 1.35 15.32 11.16
CA VAL A 94 0.89 13.96 10.82
C VAL A 94 -0.43 14.00 10.05
N GLU A 95 -1.40 14.80 10.47
CA GLU A 95 -2.68 14.93 9.78
C GLU A 95 -2.51 15.50 8.37
N GLU A 96 -1.71 16.53 8.21
CA GLU A 96 -1.41 17.12 6.91
C GLU A 96 -0.66 16.13 5.99
N ARG A 97 0.25 15.33 6.55
CA ARG A 97 0.94 14.26 5.84
C ARG A 97 -0.04 13.21 5.34
N MET A 98 -1.00 12.79 6.17
CA MET A 98 -2.01 11.81 5.76
C MET A 98 -2.88 12.33 4.62
N ARG A 99 -3.20 13.62 4.61
CA ARG A 99 -3.92 14.24 3.49
C ARG A 99 -3.11 14.15 2.19
N LYS A 100 -1.82 14.49 2.24
CA LYS A 100 -0.92 14.39 1.07
C LYS A 100 -0.71 12.94 0.62
N LEU A 101 -0.62 12.01 1.56
CA LEU A 101 -0.53 10.58 1.23
C LEU A 101 -1.80 10.06 0.56
N ALA A 102 -2.98 10.54 0.98
CA ALA A 102 -4.24 10.20 0.32
C ALA A 102 -4.31 10.74 -1.11
N GLU A 103 -3.82 11.95 -1.35
CA GLU A 103 -3.68 12.51 -2.70
C GLU A 103 -2.68 11.69 -3.55
N TYR A 104 -1.55 11.30 -2.96
CA TYR A 104 -0.56 10.47 -3.63
C TYR A 104 -1.11 9.08 -3.98
N ALA A 105 -1.93 8.48 -3.11
CA ALA A 105 -2.50 7.16 -3.34
C ALA A 105 -3.31 7.08 -4.65
N GLU A 106 -3.96 8.17 -5.07
CA GLU A 106 -4.73 8.24 -6.32
C GLU A 106 -3.87 8.07 -7.58
N THR A 107 -2.58 8.40 -7.48
CA THR A 107 -1.64 8.32 -8.60
C THR A 107 -0.48 7.37 -8.36
N CYS A 108 -0.53 6.63 -7.26
CA CYS A 108 0.52 5.71 -6.87
C CYS A 108 0.65 4.60 -7.93
N PRO A 109 1.84 4.39 -8.51
CA PRO A 109 2.01 3.50 -9.67
C PRO A 109 1.73 2.02 -9.38
N ILE A 110 1.69 1.64 -8.10
CA ILE A 110 1.38 0.26 -7.69
C ILE A 110 -0.12 0.00 -7.49
N ASN A 111 -0.96 1.06 -7.54
CA ASN A 111 -2.41 0.94 -7.67
C ASN A 111 -2.76 0.95 -9.15
N ARG A 112 -3.45 -0.07 -9.64
CA ARG A 112 -3.72 -0.17 -11.07
C ARG A 112 -5.09 -0.75 -11.37
N VAL A 113 -5.66 -0.30 -12.48
CA VAL A 113 -6.88 -0.85 -13.06
C VAL A 113 -6.52 -1.65 -14.30
N GLU A 114 -7.01 -2.88 -14.37
CA GLU A 114 -6.90 -3.76 -15.51
C GLU A 114 -8.29 -3.98 -16.07
N SER A 115 -8.65 -3.20 -17.09
CA SER A 115 -9.99 -3.26 -17.70
C SER A 115 -9.97 -3.84 -19.10
N LYS A 116 -10.95 -4.71 -19.36
CA LYS A 116 -11.29 -5.26 -20.69
C LYS A 116 -12.72 -4.90 -21.09
N GLY A 117 -13.37 -4.07 -20.29
CA GLY A 117 -14.76 -3.63 -20.51
C GLY A 117 -15.80 -4.65 -20.03
N ASN A 118 -15.45 -5.44 -19.03
CA ASN A 118 -16.39 -6.38 -18.42
C ASN A 118 -17.41 -5.66 -17.53
N LYS A 119 -18.54 -6.31 -17.30
CA LYS A 119 -19.62 -5.79 -16.43
C LYS A 119 -19.35 -6.00 -14.95
N ILE A 120 -18.45 -6.90 -14.64
CA ILE A 120 -18.08 -7.29 -13.28
C ILE A 120 -16.70 -6.76 -13.00
N GLY A 121 -16.54 -6.02 -11.90
CA GLY A 121 -15.29 -5.55 -11.37
C GLY A 121 -14.89 -6.31 -10.11
N VAL A 122 -13.59 -6.49 -9.91
CA VAL A 122 -12.99 -7.05 -8.69
C VAL A 122 -11.99 -6.06 -8.13
N ILE A 123 -12.18 -5.68 -6.86
CA ILE A 123 -11.20 -4.91 -6.09
C ILE A 123 -10.47 -5.89 -5.18
N SER A 124 -9.15 -5.86 -5.18
CA SER A 124 -8.36 -6.79 -4.37
C SER A 124 -6.93 -6.29 -4.14
N ALA A 125 -6.26 -6.81 -3.12
CA ALA A 125 -4.88 -6.54 -2.78
C ALA A 125 -4.10 -7.84 -2.51
N GLY A 126 -2.77 -7.74 -2.45
CA GLY A 126 -1.90 -8.82 -2.06
C GLY A 126 -2.17 -10.14 -2.79
N ILE A 127 -2.08 -11.24 -2.06
CA ILE A 127 -2.27 -12.60 -2.61
C ILE A 127 -3.70 -12.85 -3.08
N ALA A 128 -4.70 -12.19 -2.48
CA ALA A 128 -6.09 -12.35 -2.88
C ALA A 128 -6.32 -11.90 -4.33
N TYR A 129 -5.57 -10.88 -4.80
CA TYR A 129 -5.57 -10.51 -6.21
C TYR A 129 -5.11 -11.66 -7.13
N LEU A 130 -4.04 -12.38 -6.77
CA LEU A 130 -3.56 -13.50 -7.59
C LEU A 130 -4.56 -14.66 -7.61
N TYR A 131 -5.22 -14.94 -6.49
CA TYR A 131 -6.27 -15.96 -6.45
C TYR A 131 -7.49 -15.57 -7.30
N ALA A 132 -7.91 -14.31 -7.23
CA ALA A 132 -8.98 -13.82 -8.09
C ALA A 132 -8.60 -13.92 -9.56
N LYS A 133 -7.36 -13.55 -9.90
CA LYS A 133 -6.83 -13.61 -11.27
C LYS A 133 -6.77 -15.03 -11.80
N GLU A 134 -6.33 -16.00 -10.99
CA GLU A 134 -6.27 -17.41 -11.33
C GLU A 134 -7.67 -18.00 -11.56
N ALA A 135 -8.61 -17.66 -10.69
CA ALA A 135 -9.96 -18.23 -10.73
C ALA A 135 -10.85 -17.63 -11.83
N LEU A 136 -10.75 -16.31 -12.06
CA LEU A 136 -11.69 -15.56 -12.91
C LEU A 136 -11.08 -15.15 -14.26
N GLY A 137 -9.77 -15.11 -14.36
CA GLY A 137 -9.05 -14.78 -15.59
C GLY A 137 -9.51 -13.46 -16.20
N ASP A 138 -9.89 -13.50 -17.47
CA ASP A 138 -10.31 -12.32 -18.24
C ASP A 138 -11.83 -12.07 -18.22
N GLN A 139 -12.58 -12.75 -17.36
CA GLN A 139 -14.04 -12.63 -17.28
C GLN A 139 -14.48 -11.41 -16.46
N VAL A 140 -13.57 -10.77 -15.77
CA VAL A 140 -13.80 -9.60 -14.92
C VAL A 140 -12.71 -8.56 -15.13
N ASP A 141 -13.00 -7.33 -14.74
CA ASP A 141 -12.00 -6.26 -14.65
C ASP A 141 -11.45 -6.21 -13.23
N TYR A 142 -10.20 -5.77 -13.07
CA TYR A 142 -9.54 -5.73 -11.77
C TYR A 142 -9.12 -4.31 -11.40
N CYS A 143 -9.37 -3.93 -10.15
CA CYS A 143 -8.70 -2.82 -9.48
C CYS A 143 -7.77 -3.42 -8.43
N LYS A 144 -6.48 -3.50 -8.75
CA LYS A 144 -5.46 -3.99 -7.83
C LYS A 144 -4.92 -2.87 -6.99
N LEU A 145 -4.98 -3.02 -5.68
CA LEU A 145 -4.38 -2.12 -4.72
C LEU A 145 -3.00 -2.66 -4.30
N GLY A 146 -1.97 -1.84 -4.51
CA GLY A 146 -0.64 -2.08 -3.96
C GLY A 146 -0.40 -1.21 -2.72
N MET A 147 -0.90 0.04 -2.73
CA MET A 147 -0.97 0.90 -1.55
C MET A 147 -2.38 0.81 -0.98
N ILE A 148 -2.51 0.11 0.14
CA ILE A 148 -3.81 -0.19 0.77
C ILE A 148 -4.19 0.80 1.86
N TYR A 149 -3.25 1.60 2.34
CA TYR A 149 -3.52 2.70 3.26
C TYR A 149 -2.54 3.87 3.02
N PRO A 150 -3.08 5.11 2.90
CA PRO A 150 -4.49 5.42 2.67
C PRO A 150 -4.98 4.88 1.32
N MET A 151 -6.27 4.54 1.24
CA MET A 151 -6.88 4.02 0.01
C MET A 151 -7.06 5.11 -1.04
N PRO A 152 -6.89 4.80 -2.34
CA PRO A 152 -7.19 5.69 -3.46
C PRO A 152 -8.70 5.80 -3.68
N LYS A 153 -9.34 6.65 -2.92
CA LYS A 153 -10.81 6.73 -2.83
C LYS A 153 -11.47 7.06 -4.17
N GLN A 154 -10.91 8.00 -4.91
CA GLN A 154 -11.49 8.40 -6.21
C GLN A 154 -11.32 7.29 -7.24
N MET A 155 -10.14 6.67 -7.31
CA MET A 155 -9.90 5.51 -8.19
C MET A 155 -10.93 4.38 -7.93
N LEU A 156 -11.21 4.08 -6.66
CA LEU A 156 -12.18 3.05 -6.27
C LEU A 156 -13.61 3.44 -6.68
N LEU A 157 -14.00 4.69 -6.50
CA LEU A 157 -15.32 5.19 -6.91
C LEU A 157 -15.47 5.16 -8.43
N ASP A 158 -14.46 5.60 -9.17
CA ASP A 158 -14.47 5.62 -10.62
C ASP A 158 -14.52 4.19 -11.19
N PHE A 159 -13.77 3.27 -10.59
CA PHE A 159 -13.83 1.85 -10.93
C PHE A 159 -15.21 1.28 -10.67
N ALA A 160 -15.78 1.52 -9.50
CA ALA A 160 -17.10 1.00 -9.15
C ALA A 160 -18.21 1.54 -10.07
N ALA A 161 -18.12 2.80 -10.48
CA ALA A 161 -19.10 3.42 -11.36
C ALA A 161 -19.12 2.84 -12.80
N GLN A 162 -18.05 2.14 -13.21
CA GLN A 162 -17.93 1.54 -14.54
C GLN A 162 -18.51 0.12 -14.63
N HIS A 163 -18.91 -0.49 -13.50
CA HIS A 163 -19.32 -1.88 -13.43
C HIS A 163 -20.75 -2.04 -12.89
N GLU A 164 -21.47 -3.04 -13.38
CA GLU A 164 -22.81 -3.39 -12.89
C GLU A 164 -22.74 -4.06 -11.51
N THR A 165 -21.66 -4.79 -11.26
CA THR A 165 -21.40 -5.49 -10.00
C THR A 165 -19.93 -5.40 -9.65
N VAL A 166 -19.62 -5.10 -8.39
CA VAL A 166 -18.26 -5.07 -7.88
C VAL A 166 -18.13 -6.04 -6.72
N TYR A 167 -17.16 -6.92 -6.80
CA TYR A 167 -16.73 -7.79 -5.71
C TYR A 167 -15.46 -7.25 -5.08
N VAL A 168 -15.42 -7.25 -3.76
CA VAL A 168 -14.20 -7.01 -2.99
C VAL A 168 -13.72 -8.36 -2.48
N ILE A 169 -12.50 -8.75 -2.85
CA ILE A 169 -11.91 -10.04 -2.47
C ILE A 169 -10.71 -9.74 -1.57
N GLU A 170 -10.85 -10.10 -0.32
CA GLU A 170 -9.92 -9.80 0.77
C GLU A 170 -9.39 -11.07 1.42
N GLU A 171 -8.23 -10.96 2.04
CA GLU A 171 -7.70 -11.92 2.99
C GLU A 171 -7.85 -11.33 4.39
N LEU A 172 -8.52 -12.01 5.31
CA LEU A 172 -8.89 -11.58 6.66
C LEU A 172 -10.13 -10.66 6.71
N ASP A 173 -10.09 -9.59 7.52
CA ASP A 173 -11.24 -8.74 7.77
C ASP A 173 -11.62 -7.89 6.55
N PRO A 174 -12.93 -7.64 6.35
CA PRO A 174 -13.41 -6.79 5.26
C PRO A 174 -13.13 -5.29 5.49
#